data_2d5044f1eab5b73aa7bedbb8be307df3
#
_entry.id   2d5044f1eab5b73aa7bedbb8be307df3
#
_cell.length_a   1.000
_cell.length_b   1.000
_cell.length_c   1.000
_cell.angle_alpha   90.00
_cell.angle_beta   90.00
_cell.angle_gamma   90.00
#
_symmetry.space_group_name_H-M   'P 1'
#
loop_
_entity.id
_entity.type
_entity.pdbx_description
1 polymer ?
#
loop_
_entity_poly.entity_id
_entity_poly.type
_entity_poly.pdbx_seq_one_letter_code
_entity_poly.pdbx_strand_id
1 'polypeptide(L)'
;MEPKTRTRPRRGDGDGELGRARGEARGRALAELADGQHGVVGRRQLLALGIGAMTTKRWLRAGRLHRLHREAFAVGRSRVGQRGRWLAAVLACESGALLSHASAAALWGIARQRGHVVDVTAPGGRQFRPGRDGIRLHRGRLHDGDEAECAGIPVTTVARTLFDLAEVVDLQTLRRAWEEADRLHLLHLQAVERVCERGYGRRALRPIRPLLAEAHAPTFTRSPLEHRFAEFCRERLADLPAPRTNVSILEHEVDAYWPARRLVVEMDGWEYHGHRAAFERDRARDAEMQAAGYRVIRLTHRQLETEANRIATQLRKLLGTD
;
A
#
# COMPACT_ATOMS: atom_id res chain seq x y z
N MET A 1 16.85 63.01 54.19
CA MET A 1 17.14 61.60 54.00
C MET A 1 15.91 60.98 53.34
N GLU A 2 15.92 60.97 51.94
CA GLU A 2 14.78 60.52 51.14
C GLU A 2 14.90 59.00 50.83
N PRO A 3 13.84 58.28 50.84
CA PRO A 3 13.90 56.85 50.51
C PRO A 3 13.89 56.62 48.98
N LYS A 4 14.93 56.01 48.48
CA LYS A 4 15.04 55.57 47.07
C LYS A 4 14.02 54.45 46.77
N THR A 5 12.98 54.79 46.03
CA THR A 5 12.02 53.84 45.47
C THR A 5 12.70 53.02 44.35
N ARG A 6 12.98 51.73 44.58
CA ARG A 6 13.46 50.79 43.58
C ARG A 6 12.31 50.38 42.70
N THR A 7 12.18 50.89 41.50
CA THR A 7 11.27 50.47 40.45
C THR A 7 11.78 49.14 39.90
N ARG A 8 11.06 48.05 40.11
CA ARG A 8 11.32 46.73 39.44
C ARG A 8 10.96 46.87 37.95
N PRO A 9 11.79 46.44 37.01
CA PRO A 9 11.43 46.42 35.59
C PRO A 9 10.28 45.45 35.39
N ARG A 10 9.21 45.91 34.70
CA ARG A 10 8.11 45.07 34.22
C ARG A 10 8.68 44.03 33.23
N ARG A 11 8.65 42.75 33.59
CA ARG A 11 8.95 41.66 32.67
C ARG A 11 7.89 41.65 31.57
N GLY A 12 8.37 41.74 30.35
CA GLY A 12 7.78 42.11 29.11
C GLY A 12 6.55 41.30 28.66
N ASP A 13 5.64 42.06 28.06
CA ASP A 13 4.50 41.61 27.26
C ASP A 13 4.92 40.76 26.01
N GLY A 14 6.19 40.86 25.58
CA GLY A 14 6.73 40.13 24.43
C GLY A 14 6.82 38.61 24.59
N ASP A 15 7.07 38.10 25.83
CA ASP A 15 7.14 36.66 26.07
C ASP A 15 5.76 35.98 25.95
N GLY A 16 4.68 36.69 26.22
CA GLY A 16 3.31 36.22 26.08
C GLY A 16 2.86 36.13 24.63
N GLU A 17 3.25 37.08 23.79
CA GLU A 17 2.92 37.12 22.36
C GLU A 17 3.67 36.05 21.58
N LEU A 18 4.97 35.88 21.80
CA LEU A 18 5.78 34.81 21.24
C LEU A 18 5.27 33.43 21.66
N GLY A 19 4.79 33.26 22.88
CA GLY A 19 4.20 32.03 23.37
C GLY A 19 2.87 31.69 22.68
N ARG A 20 2.02 32.70 22.40
CA ARG A 20 0.76 32.54 21.66
C ARG A 20 1.02 32.21 20.19
N ALA A 21 1.88 32.92 19.49
CA ALA A 21 2.24 32.70 18.11
C ALA A 21 2.81 31.28 17.89
N ARG A 22 3.68 30.79 18.78
CA ARG A 22 4.17 29.39 18.76
C ARG A 22 3.06 28.39 19.01
N GLY A 23 2.11 28.71 19.88
CA GLY A 23 0.94 27.87 20.15
C GLY A 23 0.02 27.70 18.93
N GLU A 24 -0.22 28.79 18.21
CA GLU A 24 -1.02 28.83 16.99
C GLU A 24 -0.32 28.12 15.83
N ALA A 25 0.98 28.33 15.64
CA ALA A 25 1.76 27.62 14.62
C ALA A 25 1.71 26.09 14.83
N ARG A 26 1.89 25.62 16.08
CA ARG A 26 1.74 24.18 16.41
C ARG A 26 0.32 23.68 16.17
N GLY A 27 -0.69 24.49 16.41
CA GLY A 27 -2.09 24.15 16.15
C GLY A 27 -2.36 23.97 14.66
N ARG A 28 -1.84 24.85 13.81
CA ARG A 28 -1.94 24.74 12.34
C ARG A 28 -1.22 23.49 11.82
N ALA A 29 0.04 23.31 12.19
CA ALA A 29 0.82 22.14 11.78
C ALA A 29 0.17 20.82 12.22
N LEU A 30 -0.48 20.78 13.39
CA LEU A 30 -1.25 19.63 13.83
C LEU A 30 -2.49 19.40 12.98
N ALA A 31 -3.23 20.44 12.59
CA ALA A 31 -4.41 20.32 11.75
C ALA A 31 -4.02 19.83 10.36
N GLU A 32 -3.01 20.40 9.73
CA GLU A 32 -2.47 19.97 8.42
C GLU A 32 -2.04 18.50 8.44
N LEU A 33 -1.29 18.08 9.47
CA LEU A 33 -0.89 16.68 9.63
C LEU A 33 -2.11 15.75 9.77
N ALA A 34 -3.08 16.15 10.60
CA ALA A 34 -4.27 15.34 10.81
C ALA A 34 -5.16 15.24 9.56
N ASP A 35 -5.28 16.31 8.78
CA ASP A 35 -6.04 16.33 7.53
C ASP A 35 -5.44 15.33 6.52
N GLY A 36 -4.12 15.26 6.41
CA GLY A 36 -3.43 14.25 5.60
C GLY A 36 -3.50 12.82 6.18
N GLN A 37 -3.94 12.65 7.43
CA GLN A 37 -3.93 11.38 8.18
C GLN A 37 -5.32 10.97 8.67
N HIS A 38 -6.38 11.21 7.89
CA HIS A 38 -7.75 10.80 8.22
C HIS A 38 -8.25 11.29 9.59
N GLY A 39 -7.76 12.44 10.05
CA GLY A 39 -8.13 13.07 11.31
C GLY A 39 -7.42 12.53 12.54
N VAL A 40 -6.34 11.76 12.40
CA VAL A 40 -5.63 11.13 13.52
C VAL A 40 -4.15 11.47 13.56
N VAL A 41 -3.56 11.44 14.74
CA VAL A 41 -2.11 11.66 14.96
C VAL A 41 -1.60 10.73 16.05
N GLY A 42 -0.34 10.32 15.91
CA GLY A 42 0.39 9.56 16.91
C GLY A 42 1.10 10.43 17.93
N ARG A 43 1.36 9.90 19.13
CA ARG A 43 2.13 10.59 20.17
C ARG A 43 3.52 11.03 19.71
N ARG A 44 4.21 10.20 18.91
CA ARG A 44 5.55 10.53 18.37
C ARG A 44 5.48 11.76 17.47
N GLN A 45 4.44 11.88 16.66
CA GLN A 45 4.20 13.02 15.78
C GLN A 45 3.88 14.29 16.57
N LEU A 46 3.09 14.18 17.66
CA LEU A 46 2.86 15.29 18.57
C LEU A 46 4.17 15.80 19.18
N LEU A 47 5.04 14.89 19.61
CA LEU A 47 6.36 15.24 20.15
C LEU A 47 7.25 15.91 19.10
N ALA A 48 7.26 15.41 17.86
CA ALA A 48 7.99 16.03 16.75
C ALA A 48 7.52 17.47 16.45
N LEU A 49 6.21 17.75 16.62
CA LEU A 49 5.65 19.11 16.52
C LEU A 49 5.90 19.96 17.78
N GLY A 50 6.68 19.47 18.74
CA GLY A 50 6.95 20.15 20.00
C GLY A 50 5.74 20.21 20.95
N ILE A 51 4.76 19.28 20.77
CA ILE A 51 3.57 19.15 21.62
C ILE A 51 3.85 18.07 22.67
N GLY A 52 4.45 18.49 23.79
CA GLY A 52 4.82 17.61 24.89
C GLY A 52 3.62 17.10 25.71
N ALA A 53 3.89 16.25 26.68
CA ALA A 53 2.90 15.55 27.49
C ALA A 53 1.91 16.50 28.20
N MET A 54 2.39 17.59 28.78
CA MET A 54 1.54 18.58 29.48
C MET A 54 0.58 19.26 28.51
N THR A 55 1.04 19.66 27.34
CA THR A 55 0.19 20.28 26.30
C THR A 55 -0.82 19.26 25.77
N THR A 56 -0.41 18.03 25.52
CA THR A 56 -1.31 16.92 25.11
C THR A 56 -2.41 16.71 26.16
N LYS A 57 -2.07 16.65 27.45
CA LYS A 57 -3.03 16.51 28.54
C LYS A 57 -4.04 17.69 28.60
N ARG A 58 -3.56 18.91 28.40
CA ARG A 58 -4.41 20.11 28.34
C ARG A 58 -5.35 20.04 27.13
N TRP A 59 -4.87 19.65 25.96
CA TRP A 59 -5.69 19.53 24.74
C TRP A 59 -6.71 18.41 24.80
N LEU A 60 -6.39 17.31 25.47
CA LEU A 60 -7.37 16.24 25.78
C LEU A 60 -8.51 16.78 26.68
N ARG A 61 -8.17 17.54 27.74
CA ARG A 61 -9.19 18.14 28.62
C ARG A 61 -10.04 19.19 27.90
N ALA A 62 -9.45 19.95 26.99
CA ALA A 62 -10.13 20.96 26.20
C ALA A 62 -10.90 20.40 24.99
N GLY A 63 -10.95 19.07 24.77
CA GLY A 63 -11.64 18.45 23.65
C GLY A 63 -11.01 18.72 22.27
N ARG A 64 -9.80 19.26 22.22
CA ARG A 64 -9.05 19.45 20.95
C ARG A 64 -8.43 18.16 20.44
N LEU A 65 -8.12 17.24 21.35
CA LEU A 65 -7.69 15.87 21.07
C LEU A 65 -8.64 14.90 21.76
N HIS A 66 -8.89 13.77 21.12
CA HIS A 66 -9.66 12.67 21.68
C HIS A 66 -8.81 11.40 21.61
N ARG A 67 -8.68 10.70 22.72
CA ARG A 67 -7.87 9.48 22.77
C ARG A 67 -8.60 8.34 22.06
N LEU A 68 -8.00 7.79 21.02
CA LEU A 68 -8.45 6.56 20.33
C LEU A 68 -7.75 5.34 20.90
N HIS A 69 -6.43 5.44 21.08
CA HIS A 69 -5.58 4.44 21.71
C HIS A 69 -4.57 5.13 22.64
N ARG A 70 -3.78 4.34 23.38
CA ARG A 70 -2.80 4.89 24.33
C ARG A 70 -1.87 5.93 23.71
N GLU A 71 -1.41 5.69 22.48
CA GLU A 71 -0.42 6.51 21.77
C GLU A 71 -0.99 7.17 20.48
N ALA A 72 -2.32 7.10 20.26
CA ALA A 72 -2.98 7.68 19.07
C ALA A 72 -4.22 8.49 19.45
N PHE A 73 -4.40 9.61 18.76
CA PHE A 73 -5.42 10.61 19.09
C PHE A 73 -6.14 11.07 17.82
N ALA A 74 -7.44 11.30 17.92
CA ALA A 74 -8.20 12.06 16.94
C ALA A 74 -8.09 13.55 17.21
N VAL A 75 -8.04 14.37 16.16
CA VAL A 75 -7.94 15.83 16.23
C VAL A 75 -9.32 16.45 15.96
N GLY A 76 -9.78 17.29 16.87
CA GLY A 76 -11.02 18.06 16.75
C GLY A 76 -12.31 17.25 16.89
N ARG A 77 -12.39 16.02 16.37
CA ARG A 77 -13.60 15.16 16.43
C ARG A 77 -13.30 13.86 17.17
N SER A 78 -14.24 13.41 18.02
CA SER A 78 -14.09 12.15 18.75
C SER A 78 -14.33 10.91 17.87
N ARG A 79 -15.04 11.06 16.76
CA ARG A 79 -15.35 9.97 15.84
C ARG A 79 -14.54 10.12 14.56
N VAL A 80 -13.82 9.08 14.20
CA VAL A 80 -13.05 8.97 12.95
C VAL A 80 -13.64 7.88 12.07
N GLY A 81 -13.46 8.02 10.75
CA GLY A 81 -13.85 7.01 9.78
C GLY A 81 -13.02 5.72 9.91
N GLN A 82 -13.32 4.72 9.07
CA GLN A 82 -12.62 3.43 9.11
C GLN A 82 -11.11 3.58 8.88
N ARG A 83 -10.70 4.38 7.88
CA ARG A 83 -9.29 4.64 7.59
C ARG A 83 -8.57 5.29 8.77
N GLY A 84 -9.23 6.24 9.44
CA GLY A 84 -8.69 6.85 10.66
C GLY A 84 -8.52 5.85 11.80
N ARG A 85 -9.45 4.90 11.98
CA ARG A 85 -9.30 3.81 12.96
C ARG A 85 -8.11 2.90 12.64
N TRP A 86 -7.93 2.53 11.38
CA TRP A 86 -6.80 1.72 10.94
C TRP A 86 -5.47 2.43 11.17
N LEU A 87 -5.35 3.70 10.72
CA LEU A 87 -4.13 4.46 10.94
C LEU A 87 -3.86 4.70 12.43
N ALA A 88 -4.89 4.98 13.23
CA ALA A 88 -4.74 5.13 14.68
C ALA A 88 -4.19 3.86 15.35
N ALA A 89 -4.63 2.68 14.90
CA ALA A 89 -4.12 1.40 15.39
C ALA A 89 -2.64 1.20 15.04
N VAL A 90 -2.24 1.52 13.81
CA VAL A 90 -0.83 1.48 13.38
C VAL A 90 0.01 2.47 14.19
N LEU A 91 -0.42 3.74 14.30
CA LEU A 91 0.28 4.77 15.06
C LEU A 91 0.36 4.50 16.57
N ALA A 92 -0.57 3.70 17.10
CA ALA A 92 -0.55 3.27 18.49
C ALA A 92 0.50 2.20 18.77
N CYS A 93 0.99 1.52 17.75
CA CYS A 93 2.01 0.49 17.84
C CYS A 93 3.43 1.06 17.75
N GLU A 94 4.43 0.20 17.82
CA GLU A 94 5.84 0.58 17.68
C GLU A 94 6.17 1.01 16.23
N SER A 95 7.36 1.58 16.05
CA SER A 95 7.84 2.00 14.73
C SER A 95 7.99 0.79 13.80
N GLY A 96 7.60 0.95 12.53
CA GLY A 96 7.60 -0.14 11.56
C GLY A 96 6.39 -1.08 11.69
N ALA A 97 5.37 -0.72 12.48
CA ALA A 97 4.12 -1.45 12.51
C ALA A 97 3.30 -1.20 11.24
N LEU A 98 2.70 -2.25 10.70
CA LEU A 98 1.90 -2.22 9.48
C LEU A 98 0.49 -2.75 9.74
N LEU A 99 -0.51 -2.15 9.10
CA LEU A 99 -1.82 -2.77 8.99
C LEU A 99 -1.68 -4.13 8.28
N SER A 100 -2.34 -5.18 8.76
CA SER A 100 -2.09 -6.54 8.28
C SER A 100 -3.36 -7.42 8.28
N HIS A 101 -3.25 -8.66 7.81
CA HIS A 101 -4.30 -9.68 7.87
C HIS A 101 -5.65 -9.17 7.31
N ALA A 102 -6.75 -9.37 8.05
CA ALA A 102 -8.09 -8.99 7.61
C ALA A 102 -8.28 -7.48 7.46
N SER A 103 -7.58 -6.67 8.25
CA SER A 103 -7.64 -5.20 8.15
C SER A 103 -6.92 -4.69 6.92
N ALA A 104 -5.77 -5.26 6.58
CA ALA A 104 -5.05 -4.94 5.33
C ALA A 104 -5.85 -5.43 4.11
N ALA A 105 -6.39 -6.64 4.16
CA ALA A 105 -7.24 -7.17 3.09
C ALA A 105 -8.45 -6.27 2.81
N ALA A 106 -9.04 -5.68 3.85
CA ALA A 106 -10.14 -4.72 3.71
C ALA A 106 -9.68 -3.36 3.17
N LEU A 107 -8.47 -2.89 3.54
CA LEU A 107 -7.90 -1.66 2.98
C LEU A 107 -7.58 -1.81 1.50
N TRP A 108 -7.03 -2.96 1.10
CA TRP A 108 -6.79 -3.32 -0.30
C TRP A 108 -8.06 -3.58 -1.13
N GLY A 109 -9.22 -3.74 -0.47
CA GLY A 109 -10.49 -4.06 -1.11
C GLY A 109 -10.65 -5.54 -1.48
N ILE A 110 -9.70 -6.41 -1.13
CA ILE A 110 -9.71 -7.83 -1.48
C ILE A 110 -10.55 -8.71 -0.53
N ALA A 111 -10.94 -8.17 0.64
CA ALA A 111 -11.87 -8.81 1.54
C ALA A 111 -12.63 -7.78 2.38
N ARG A 112 -13.74 -8.21 3.00
CA ARG A 112 -14.46 -7.36 3.96
C ARG A 112 -13.96 -7.64 5.37
N GLN A 113 -13.63 -6.58 6.11
CA GLN A 113 -13.36 -6.73 7.55
C GLN A 113 -14.65 -7.05 8.31
N ARG A 114 -14.59 -8.10 9.12
CA ARG A 114 -15.65 -8.45 10.05
C ARG A 114 -15.29 -7.95 11.45
N GLY A 115 -16.20 -7.20 12.08
CA GLY A 115 -15.99 -6.68 13.44
C GLY A 115 -15.13 -5.41 13.50
N HIS A 116 -14.75 -5.03 14.72
CA HIS A 116 -14.10 -3.75 15.02
C HIS A 116 -12.61 -3.89 15.40
N VAL A 117 -12.10 -5.11 15.48
CA VAL A 117 -10.72 -5.38 15.83
C VAL A 117 -9.83 -5.08 14.62
N VAL A 118 -8.77 -4.32 14.84
CA VAL A 118 -7.81 -3.95 13.81
C VAL A 118 -6.57 -4.83 13.95
N ASP A 119 -6.23 -5.53 12.87
CA ASP A 119 -5.03 -6.37 12.80
C ASP A 119 -3.82 -5.53 12.43
N VAL A 120 -2.79 -5.57 13.25
CA VAL A 120 -1.52 -4.86 13.04
C VAL A 120 -0.37 -5.83 13.25
N THR A 121 0.56 -5.90 12.32
CA THR A 121 1.83 -6.62 12.48
C THR A 121 2.92 -5.63 12.86
N ALA A 122 3.66 -5.94 13.93
CA ALA A 122 4.80 -5.15 14.34
C ALA A 122 6.07 -6.01 14.34
N PRO A 123 7.25 -5.42 13.99
CA PRO A 123 8.52 -6.13 14.10
C PRO A 123 8.71 -6.57 15.55
N GLY A 124 9.20 -7.80 15.74
CA GLY A 124 9.31 -8.45 17.04
C GLY A 124 10.21 -7.69 18.02
N GLY A 125 9.61 -6.80 18.79
CA GLY A 125 10.25 -6.04 19.86
C GLY A 125 9.66 -6.36 21.22
N ARG A 126 10.44 -6.17 22.28
CA ARG A 126 10.02 -6.37 23.67
C ARG A 126 8.96 -5.35 24.06
N GLN A 127 7.90 -5.79 24.73
CA GLN A 127 7.04 -5.00 25.63
C GLN A 127 5.95 -4.10 25.10
N PHE A 128 5.67 -3.98 23.81
CA PHE A 128 4.41 -3.32 23.43
C PHE A 128 3.25 -4.29 23.72
N ARG A 129 2.49 -4.01 24.76
CA ARG A 129 1.16 -4.59 24.96
C ARG A 129 0.16 -3.54 24.49
N PRO A 130 -0.47 -3.71 23.33
CA PRO A 130 -1.61 -2.86 23.00
C PRO A 130 -2.61 -3.03 24.16
N GLY A 131 -3.15 -1.93 24.65
CA GLY A 131 -4.28 -1.99 25.56
C GLY A 131 -5.37 -2.86 24.92
N ARG A 132 -6.32 -3.36 25.69
CA ARG A 132 -7.43 -4.20 25.21
C ARG A 132 -8.35 -3.54 24.18
N ASP A 133 -7.91 -2.48 23.55
CA ASP A 133 -8.69 -1.46 22.85
C ASP A 133 -8.85 -1.75 21.35
N GLY A 134 -9.28 -2.95 20.99
CA GLY A 134 -9.67 -3.24 19.61
C GLY A 134 -8.51 -3.40 18.61
N ILE A 135 -7.27 -3.58 19.08
CA ILE A 135 -6.11 -3.93 18.25
C ILE A 135 -5.71 -5.38 18.51
N ARG A 136 -5.61 -6.18 17.45
CA ARG A 136 -4.97 -7.49 17.48
C ARG A 136 -3.54 -7.34 16.96
N LEU A 137 -2.58 -7.42 17.87
CA LEU A 137 -1.18 -7.32 17.52
C LEU A 137 -0.64 -8.69 17.11
N HIS A 138 -0.18 -8.78 15.88
CA HIS A 138 0.59 -9.91 15.36
C HIS A 138 2.08 -9.59 15.46
N ARG A 139 2.87 -10.53 15.93
CA ARG A 139 4.31 -10.41 15.98
C ARG A 139 4.91 -11.26 14.88
N GLY A 140 5.67 -10.65 14.01
CA GLY A 140 6.27 -11.34 12.91
C GLY A 140 7.44 -10.57 12.34
N ARG A 141 8.38 -11.29 11.74
CA ARG A 141 9.45 -10.65 10.98
C ARG A 141 8.85 -10.03 9.72
N LEU A 142 9.04 -8.74 9.57
CA LEU A 142 8.80 -8.02 8.33
C LEU A 142 10.12 -7.98 7.55
N HIS A 143 10.06 -8.30 6.29
CA HIS A 143 11.21 -8.31 5.38
C HIS A 143 11.09 -7.14 4.40
N ASP A 144 12.19 -6.79 3.77
CA ASP A 144 12.18 -5.84 2.67
C ASP A 144 11.21 -6.33 1.58
N GLY A 145 10.31 -5.45 1.15
CA GLY A 145 9.25 -5.79 0.21
C GLY A 145 7.95 -6.35 0.83
N ASP A 146 7.84 -6.44 2.16
CA ASP A 146 6.58 -6.74 2.85
C ASP A 146 5.75 -5.49 3.14
N GLU A 147 6.37 -4.31 3.05
CA GLU A 147 5.77 -3.02 3.36
C GLU A 147 5.26 -2.31 2.10
N ALA A 148 4.10 -1.68 2.24
CA ALA A 148 3.49 -0.80 1.26
C ALA A 148 2.75 0.34 1.97
N GLU A 149 2.29 1.30 1.21
CA GLU A 149 1.38 2.34 1.68
C GLU A 149 0.12 2.34 0.81
N CYS A 150 -1.04 2.38 1.45
CA CYS A 150 -2.31 2.51 0.77
C CYS A 150 -3.15 3.61 1.46
N ALA A 151 -3.54 4.61 0.71
CA ALA A 151 -4.30 5.76 1.21
C ALA A 151 -3.64 6.44 2.44
N GLY A 152 -2.30 6.59 2.46
CA GLY A 152 -1.56 7.17 3.57
C GLY A 152 -1.45 6.28 4.82
N ILE A 153 -1.78 4.98 4.70
CA ILE A 153 -1.71 4.02 5.81
C ILE A 153 -0.62 3.01 5.51
N PRO A 154 0.40 2.87 6.39
CA PRO A 154 1.38 1.79 6.29
C PRO A 154 0.69 0.43 6.41
N VAL A 155 0.90 -0.45 5.44
CA VAL A 155 0.17 -1.71 5.30
C VAL A 155 1.08 -2.80 4.73
N THR A 156 0.78 -4.05 4.99
CA THR A 156 1.46 -5.16 4.32
C THR A 156 1.11 -5.19 2.83
N THR A 157 2.08 -5.51 1.95
CA THR A 157 1.81 -5.73 0.52
C THR A 157 0.70 -6.76 0.33
N VAL A 158 0.05 -6.78 -0.83
CA VAL A 158 -1.03 -7.74 -1.11
C VAL A 158 -0.54 -9.18 -0.96
N ALA A 159 0.65 -9.51 -1.47
CA ALA A 159 1.26 -10.82 -1.32
C ALA A 159 1.44 -11.20 0.16
N ARG A 160 1.98 -10.30 0.96
CA ARG A 160 2.14 -10.52 2.40
C ARG A 160 0.79 -10.56 3.12
N THR A 161 -0.18 -9.74 2.73
CA THR A 161 -1.54 -9.74 3.28
C THR A 161 -2.24 -11.07 3.04
N LEU A 162 -2.16 -11.63 1.83
CA LEU A 162 -2.72 -12.96 1.52
C LEU A 162 -2.06 -14.06 2.35
N PHE A 163 -0.74 -13.98 2.52
CA PHE A 163 0.00 -14.92 3.35
C PHE A 163 -0.42 -14.86 4.82
N ASP A 164 -0.51 -13.66 5.39
CA ASP A 164 -0.94 -13.48 6.77
C ASP A 164 -2.42 -13.84 6.96
N LEU A 165 -3.27 -13.55 5.98
CA LEU A 165 -4.69 -13.90 5.98
C LEU A 165 -4.89 -15.42 6.02
N ALA A 166 -4.05 -16.18 5.31
CA ALA A 166 -4.07 -17.64 5.26
C ALA A 166 -3.88 -18.32 6.62
N GLU A 167 -3.36 -17.61 7.62
CA GLU A 167 -3.21 -18.14 8.98
C GLU A 167 -4.49 -18.04 9.81
N VAL A 168 -5.40 -17.14 9.45
CA VAL A 168 -6.51 -16.71 10.30
C VAL A 168 -7.90 -16.92 9.69
N VAL A 169 -7.98 -17.29 8.40
CA VAL A 169 -9.26 -17.56 7.72
C VAL A 169 -9.29 -18.97 7.16
N ASP A 170 -10.50 -19.46 6.84
CA ASP A 170 -10.68 -20.71 6.11
C ASP A 170 -10.26 -20.58 4.62
N LEU A 171 -10.03 -21.73 3.98
CA LEU A 171 -9.59 -21.80 2.58
C LEU A 171 -10.55 -21.10 1.62
N GLN A 172 -11.86 -21.17 1.85
CA GLN A 172 -12.84 -20.55 0.98
C GLN A 172 -12.76 -19.01 1.06
N THR A 173 -12.57 -18.46 2.25
CA THR A 173 -12.38 -17.02 2.46
C THR A 173 -11.07 -16.56 1.85
N LEU A 174 -9.99 -17.34 1.99
CA LEU A 174 -8.71 -17.06 1.35
C LEU A 174 -8.82 -17.08 -0.18
N ARG A 175 -9.48 -18.10 -0.75
CA ARG A 175 -9.70 -18.21 -2.20
C ARG A 175 -10.44 -16.98 -2.74
N ARG A 176 -11.51 -16.53 -2.08
CA ARG A 176 -12.24 -15.33 -2.49
C ARG A 176 -11.35 -14.07 -2.43
N ALA A 177 -10.50 -13.93 -1.42
CA ALA A 177 -9.56 -12.80 -1.33
C ALA A 177 -8.50 -12.88 -2.43
N TRP A 178 -8.04 -14.08 -2.79
CA TRP A 178 -7.13 -14.33 -3.89
C TRP A 178 -7.76 -13.95 -5.25
N GLU A 179 -8.95 -14.47 -5.54
CA GLU A 179 -9.71 -14.16 -6.77
C GLU A 179 -10.02 -12.67 -6.88
N GLU A 180 -10.34 -12.01 -5.76
CA GLU A 180 -10.58 -10.57 -5.76
C GLU A 180 -9.29 -9.77 -5.96
N ALA A 181 -8.17 -10.22 -5.40
CA ALA A 181 -6.86 -9.61 -5.66
C ALA A 181 -6.46 -9.74 -7.13
N ASP A 182 -6.73 -10.87 -7.76
CA ASP A 182 -6.51 -11.10 -9.19
C ASP A 182 -7.43 -10.21 -10.04
N ARG A 183 -8.72 -10.18 -9.73
CA ARG A 183 -9.70 -9.32 -10.41
C ARG A 183 -9.35 -7.83 -10.35
N LEU A 184 -8.75 -7.39 -9.23
CA LEU A 184 -8.28 -6.02 -9.03
C LEU A 184 -6.87 -5.79 -9.59
N HIS A 185 -6.27 -6.79 -10.24
CA HIS A 185 -4.90 -6.75 -10.77
C HIS A 185 -3.83 -6.41 -9.71
N LEU A 186 -4.07 -6.81 -8.47
CA LEU A 186 -3.18 -6.63 -7.33
C LEU A 186 -2.37 -7.89 -7.00
N LEU A 187 -2.69 -9.03 -7.65
CA LEU A 187 -2.05 -10.31 -7.41
C LEU A 187 -0.78 -10.44 -8.27
N HIS A 188 0.36 -10.52 -7.59
CA HIS A 188 1.66 -10.79 -8.21
C HIS A 188 2.18 -12.14 -7.72
N LEU A 189 2.08 -13.18 -8.53
CA LEU A 189 2.42 -14.56 -8.14
C LEU A 189 3.84 -14.69 -7.62
N GLN A 190 4.82 -14.12 -8.32
CA GLN A 190 6.22 -14.13 -7.88
C GLN A 190 6.43 -13.44 -6.51
N ALA A 191 5.65 -12.39 -6.21
CA ALA A 191 5.71 -11.76 -4.89
C ALA A 191 5.16 -12.69 -3.80
N VAL A 192 4.07 -13.42 -4.10
CA VAL A 192 3.52 -14.43 -3.18
C VAL A 192 4.50 -15.57 -2.96
N GLU A 193 5.15 -16.06 -4.02
CA GLU A 193 6.20 -17.08 -3.93
C GLU A 193 7.34 -16.67 -3.02
N ARG A 194 7.90 -15.48 -3.23
CA ARG A 194 8.96 -14.93 -2.36
C ARG A 194 8.54 -14.83 -0.90
N VAL A 195 7.29 -14.47 -0.62
CA VAL A 195 6.77 -14.46 0.75
C VAL A 195 6.64 -15.88 1.29
N CYS A 196 6.20 -16.85 0.49
CA CYS A 196 6.11 -18.25 0.87
C CYS A 196 7.47 -18.88 1.17
N GLU A 197 8.49 -18.59 0.36
CA GLU A 197 9.88 -19.07 0.57
C GLU A 197 10.43 -18.59 1.92
N ARG A 198 10.24 -17.30 2.23
CA ARG A 198 10.66 -16.71 3.51
C ARG A 198 9.82 -17.18 4.70
N GLY A 199 8.61 -17.62 4.44
CA GLY A 199 7.64 -18.10 5.43
C GLY A 199 7.73 -19.59 5.74
N TYR A 200 8.88 -20.26 5.48
CA TYR A 200 9.05 -21.68 5.74
C TYR A 200 8.65 -22.07 7.18
N GLY A 201 7.86 -23.15 7.31
CA GLY A 201 7.33 -23.62 8.59
C GLY A 201 6.06 -22.90 9.09
N ARG A 202 5.62 -21.80 8.46
CA ARG A 202 4.37 -21.13 8.85
C ARG A 202 3.12 -21.85 8.34
N ARG A 203 2.05 -21.78 9.14
CA ARG A 203 0.75 -22.41 8.82
C ARG A 203 0.14 -21.90 7.52
N ALA A 204 0.43 -20.65 7.13
CA ALA A 204 -0.02 -20.02 5.88
C ALA A 204 0.31 -20.83 4.62
N LEU A 205 1.44 -21.55 4.61
CA LEU A 205 1.90 -22.31 3.44
C LEU A 205 0.91 -23.41 3.04
N ARG A 206 0.23 -24.02 4.01
CA ARG A 206 -0.70 -25.14 3.73
C ARG A 206 -1.87 -24.71 2.84
N PRO A 207 -2.61 -23.60 3.12
CA PRO A 207 -3.71 -23.17 2.26
C PRO A 207 -3.27 -22.37 1.02
N ILE A 208 -2.06 -21.75 1.00
CA ILE A 208 -1.59 -20.98 -0.16
C ILE A 208 -1.02 -21.85 -1.26
N ARG A 209 -0.29 -22.94 -0.95
CA ARG A 209 0.33 -23.81 -1.96
C ARG A 209 -0.64 -24.33 -3.02
N PRO A 210 -1.85 -24.82 -2.69
CA PRO A 210 -2.81 -25.21 -3.70
C PRO A 210 -3.22 -24.06 -4.63
N LEU A 211 -3.41 -22.86 -4.10
CA LEU A 211 -3.78 -21.67 -4.90
C LEU A 211 -2.64 -21.26 -5.84
N LEU A 212 -1.40 -21.30 -5.38
CA LEU A 212 -0.23 -21.09 -6.23
C LEU A 212 -0.10 -22.19 -7.31
N ALA A 213 -0.30 -23.46 -6.96
CA ALA A 213 -0.23 -24.55 -7.92
C ALA A 213 -1.33 -24.43 -8.99
N GLU A 214 -2.54 -24.05 -8.60
CA GLU A 214 -3.65 -23.77 -9.53
C GLU A 214 -3.30 -22.58 -10.45
N ALA A 215 -2.70 -21.52 -9.90
CA ALA A 215 -2.27 -20.35 -10.65
C ALA A 215 -1.14 -20.65 -11.65
N HIS A 216 -0.30 -21.65 -11.40
CA HIS A 216 0.76 -22.11 -12.30
C HIS A 216 0.35 -23.27 -13.22
N ALA A 217 -0.86 -23.84 -13.04
CA ALA A 217 -1.31 -24.93 -13.89
C ALA A 217 -1.41 -24.46 -15.35
N PRO A 218 -0.85 -25.19 -16.31
CA PRO A 218 -0.74 -24.73 -17.70
C PRO A 218 -2.10 -24.56 -18.41
N THR A 219 -3.19 -24.86 -17.74
CA THR A 219 -4.51 -24.91 -18.35
C THR A 219 -5.41 -23.69 -18.11
N PHE A 220 -5.15 -22.79 -17.16
CA PHE A 220 -6.17 -21.77 -16.81
C PHE A 220 -5.69 -20.49 -16.11
N THR A 221 -4.47 -19.98 -16.30
CA THR A 221 -4.16 -18.66 -15.71
C THR A 221 -3.42 -17.74 -16.66
N ARG A 222 -4.11 -17.38 -17.69
CA ARG A 222 -3.88 -16.05 -18.26
C ARG A 222 -4.58 -15.07 -17.34
N SER A 223 -3.87 -14.02 -16.91
CA SER A 223 -4.50 -12.85 -16.30
C SER A 223 -5.77 -12.51 -17.10
N PRO A 224 -6.86 -12.06 -16.48
CA PRO A 224 -8.04 -11.58 -17.24
C PRO A 224 -7.65 -10.66 -18.37
N LEU A 225 -6.60 -9.87 -18.18
CA LEU A 225 -6.05 -8.96 -19.19
C LEU A 225 -5.31 -9.71 -20.30
N GLU A 226 -4.54 -10.74 -19.99
CA GLU A 226 -3.89 -11.61 -20.98
C GLU A 226 -4.92 -12.43 -21.78
N HIS A 227 -5.98 -12.93 -21.12
CA HIS A 227 -7.07 -13.60 -21.79
C HIS A 227 -7.78 -12.66 -22.76
N ARG A 228 -8.09 -11.44 -22.31
CA ARG A 228 -8.69 -10.38 -23.13
C ARG A 228 -7.79 -9.97 -24.29
N PHE A 229 -6.48 -9.90 -24.07
CA PHE A 229 -5.52 -9.63 -25.12
C PHE A 229 -5.41 -10.79 -26.13
N ALA A 230 -5.48 -12.02 -25.68
CA ALA A 230 -5.52 -13.18 -26.55
C ALA A 230 -6.80 -13.23 -27.39
N GLU A 231 -7.96 -12.86 -26.82
CA GLU A 231 -9.21 -12.65 -27.56
C GLU A 231 -9.07 -11.52 -28.58
N PHE A 232 -8.55 -10.37 -28.14
CA PHE A 232 -8.27 -9.23 -29.02
C PHE A 232 -7.36 -9.63 -30.20
N CYS A 233 -6.30 -10.39 -29.97
CA CYS A 233 -5.43 -10.91 -31.04
C CYS A 233 -6.19 -11.81 -31.99
N ARG A 234 -7.02 -12.73 -31.50
CA ARG A 234 -7.82 -13.64 -32.35
C ARG A 234 -8.88 -12.89 -33.18
N GLU A 235 -9.52 -11.88 -32.59
CA GLU A 235 -10.60 -11.16 -33.24
C GLU A 235 -10.11 -10.06 -34.18
N ARG A 236 -9.05 -9.35 -33.77
CA ARG A 236 -8.60 -8.12 -34.44
C ARG A 236 -7.29 -8.25 -35.21
N LEU A 237 -6.49 -9.28 -34.95
CA LEU A 237 -5.17 -9.50 -35.54
C LEU A 237 -5.05 -10.91 -36.12
N ALA A 238 -6.17 -11.52 -36.54
CA ALA A 238 -6.18 -12.89 -37.10
C ALA A 238 -5.34 -13.04 -38.38
N ASP A 239 -5.11 -11.94 -39.07
CA ASP A 239 -4.26 -11.80 -40.26
C ASP A 239 -2.75 -11.75 -39.96
N LEU A 240 -2.37 -11.63 -38.68
CA LEU A 240 -1.00 -11.51 -38.23
C LEU A 240 -0.52 -12.78 -37.52
N PRO A 241 0.81 -13.02 -37.50
CA PRO A 241 1.38 -14.10 -36.68
C PRO A 241 0.97 -13.93 -35.20
N ALA A 242 0.56 -15.03 -34.58
CA ALA A 242 0.26 -15.02 -33.14
C ALA A 242 1.53 -14.69 -32.32
N PRO A 243 1.41 -13.89 -31.26
CA PRO A 243 2.54 -13.62 -30.37
C PRO A 243 2.92 -14.89 -29.60
N ARG A 244 4.19 -14.97 -29.22
CA ARG A 244 4.63 -15.87 -28.15
C ARG A 244 4.25 -15.25 -26.82
N THR A 245 3.66 -16.00 -25.90
CA THR A 245 3.24 -15.52 -24.59
C THR A 245 4.11 -16.10 -23.49
N ASN A 246 4.27 -15.34 -22.39
CA ASN A 246 5.05 -15.75 -21.21
C ASN A 246 6.48 -16.19 -21.58
N VAL A 247 7.18 -15.33 -22.33
CA VAL A 247 8.53 -15.58 -22.79
C VAL A 247 9.50 -14.79 -21.92
N SER A 248 10.61 -15.42 -21.52
CA SER A 248 11.70 -14.72 -20.84
C SER A 248 12.64 -14.05 -21.86
N ILE A 249 12.83 -12.75 -21.74
CA ILE A 249 13.74 -11.93 -22.55
C ILE A 249 14.63 -11.13 -21.60
N LEU A 250 15.95 -11.25 -21.71
CA LEU A 250 16.91 -10.57 -20.82
C LEU A 250 16.58 -10.78 -19.32
N GLU A 251 16.25 -12.02 -18.95
CA GLU A 251 15.83 -12.41 -17.59
C GLU A 251 14.50 -11.80 -17.12
N HIS A 252 13.78 -11.09 -18.00
CA HIS A 252 12.45 -10.55 -17.74
C HIS A 252 11.38 -11.36 -18.45
N GLU A 253 10.34 -11.75 -17.72
CA GLU A 253 9.15 -12.34 -18.31
C GLU A 253 8.32 -11.24 -18.98
N VAL A 254 7.87 -11.49 -20.22
CA VAL A 254 7.05 -10.58 -21.02
C VAL A 254 5.75 -11.27 -21.42
N ASP A 255 4.65 -10.52 -21.42
CA ASP A 255 3.30 -11.07 -21.61
C ASP A 255 3.07 -11.53 -23.05
N ALA A 256 3.51 -10.75 -24.04
CA ALA A 256 3.40 -11.09 -25.45
C ALA A 256 4.61 -10.60 -26.26
N TYR A 257 5.08 -11.43 -27.20
CA TYR A 257 6.31 -11.17 -27.97
C TYR A 257 6.20 -11.61 -29.42
N TRP A 258 6.55 -10.75 -30.36
CA TRP A 258 6.73 -11.04 -31.79
C TRP A 258 8.21 -11.01 -32.15
N PRO A 259 8.85 -12.19 -32.26
CA PRO A 259 10.30 -12.30 -32.50
C PRO A 259 10.77 -11.59 -33.77
N ALA A 260 10.02 -11.75 -34.88
CA ALA A 260 10.38 -11.19 -36.17
C ALA A 260 10.49 -9.65 -36.18
N ARG A 261 9.86 -8.98 -35.24
CA ARG A 261 9.84 -7.51 -35.14
C ARG A 261 10.44 -7.01 -33.83
N ARG A 262 10.93 -7.91 -32.96
CA ARG A 262 11.41 -7.59 -31.61
C ARG A 262 10.40 -6.72 -30.85
N LEU A 263 9.11 -7.00 -31.07
CA LEU A 263 8.03 -6.26 -30.44
C LEU A 263 7.55 -7.02 -29.20
N VAL A 264 7.60 -6.35 -28.08
CA VAL A 264 7.09 -6.80 -26.79
C VAL A 264 5.84 -6.01 -26.46
N VAL A 265 4.79 -6.68 -26.03
CA VAL A 265 3.59 -6.04 -25.46
C VAL A 265 3.48 -6.52 -24.02
N GLU A 266 3.46 -5.56 -23.11
CA GLU A 266 3.22 -5.77 -21.69
C GLU A 266 1.82 -5.28 -21.31
N MET A 267 1.14 -6.03 -20.49
CA MET A 267 -0.19 -5.73 -20.05
C MET A 267 -0.14 -5.10 -18.67
N ASP A 268 -0.22 -3.76 -18.66
CA ASP A 268 -0.20 -2.98 -17.44
C ASP A 268 -1.55 -3.12 -16.72
N GLY A 269 -1.57 -3.94 -15.67
CA GLY A 269 -2.62 -3.90 -14.67
C GLY A 269 -2.47 -2.61 -13.88
N TRP A 270 -3.50 -1.82 -13.79
CA TRP A 270 -3.67 -0.48 -13.27
C TRP A 270 -2.51 0.11 -12.44
N GLU A 271 -2.15 1.38 -12.79
CA GLU A 271 -1.08 2.21 -12.22
C GLU A 271 -1.00 2.13 -10.68
N TYR A 272 0.10 1.59 -10.21
CA TYR A 272 0.56 1.74 -8.85
C TYR A 272 1.14 3.14 -8.67
N HIS A 273 0.32 4.10 -8.30
CA HIS A 273 0.83 5.35 -7.74
C HIS A 273 1.33 5.08 -6.33
N GLY A 274 2.62 4.77 -6.18
CA GLY A 274 3.09 4.65 -4.82
C GLY A 274 4.55 4.35 -4.51
N HIS A 275 5.39 3.92 -5.42
CA HIS A 275 6.80 3.74 -5.05
C HIS A 275 7.77 4.20 -6.13
N ARG A 276 8.50 5.28 -5.82
CA ARG A 276 9.62 5.81 -6.63
C ARG A 276 10.63 4.72 -7.02
N ALA A 277 10.89 3.77 -6.11
CA ALA A 277 11.79 2.65 -6.35
C ALA A 277 11.24 1.58 -7.32
N ALA A 278 9.93 1.35 -7.37
CA ALA A 278 9.31 0.47 -8.37
C ALA A 278 9.33 1.13 -9.74
N PHE A 279 8.99 2.40 -9.80
CA PHE A 279 9.03 3.21 -11.02
C PHE A 279 10.47 3.33 -11.61
N GLU A 280 11.48 3.44 -10.77
CA GLU A 280 12.88 3.47 -11.22
C GLU A 280 13.34 2.12 -11.76
N ARG A 281 12.93 1.00 -11.15
CA ARG A 281 13.21 -0.35 -11.65
C ARG A 281 12.52 -0.62 -12.98
N ASP A 282 11.26 -0.22 -13.14
CA ASP A 282 10.51 -0.39 -14.39
C ASP A 282 11.15 0.42 -15.53
N ARG A 283 11.62 1.63 -15.22
CA ARG A 283 12.38 2.44 -16.21
C ARG A 283 13.72 1.84 -16.58
N ALA A 284 14.44 1.27 -15.61
CA ALA A 284 15.70 0.58 -15.87
C ALA A 284 15.50 -0.63 -16.79
N ARG A 285 14.46 -1.42 -16.54
CA ARG A 285 14.03 -2.55 -17.38
C ARG A 285 13.67 -2.10 -18.80
N ASP A 286 12.87 -1.06 -18.93
CA ASP A 286 12.48 -0.49 -20.24
C ASP A 286 13.72 -0.02 -21.01
N ALA A 287 14.64 0.68 -20.34
CA ALA A 287 15.89 1.14 -20.94
C ALA A 287 16.79 -0.02 -21.38
N GLU A 288 16.88 -1.08 -20.59
CA GLU A 288 17.63 -2.30 -20.92
C GLU A 288 17.05 -3.00 -22.16
N MET A 289 15.74 -3.18 -22.21
CA MET A 289 15.05 -3.74 -23.37
C MET A 289 15.24 -2.88 -24.63
N GLN A 290 15.12 -1.54 -24.51
CA GLN A 290 15.32 -0.63 -25.62
C GLN A 290 16.78 -0.65 -26.10
N ALA A 291 17.75 -0.67 -25.19
CA ALA A 291 19.17 -0.79 -25.53
C ALA A 291 19.49 -2.09 -26.26
N ALA A 292 18.79 -3.18 -25.95
CA ALA A 292 18.87 -4.47 -26.63
C ALA A 292 18.09 -4.50 -27.96
N GLY A 293 17.46 -3.39 -28.38
CA GLY A 293 16.75 -3.24 -29.64
C GLY A 293 15.32 -3.80 -29.64
N TYR A 294 14.73 -4.00 -28.47
CA TYR A 294 13.32 -4.36 -28.36
C TYR A 294 12.43 -3.11 -28.36
N ARG A 295 11.27 -3.21 -28.99
CA ARG A 295 10.20 -2.21 -28.91
C ARG A 295 9.18 -2.68 -27.91
N VAL A 296 9.01 -1.94 -26.82
CA VAL A 296 8.06 -2.28 -25.75
C VAL A 296 6.82 -1.39 -25.85
N ILE A 297 5.64 -1.99 -25.83
CA ILE A 297 4.34 -1.30 -25.74
C ILE A 297 3.66 -1.79 -24.48
N ARG A 298 3.11 -0.87 -23.70
CA ARG A 298 2.28 -1.19 -22.56
C ARG A 298 0.82 -0.92 -22.88
N LEU A 299 -0.05 -1.89 -22.58
CA LEU A 299 -1.48 -1.80 -22.80
C LEU A 299 -2.21 -1.99 -21.49
N THR A 300 -3.08 -1.04 -21.17
CA THR A 300 -3.96 -1.16 -20.00
C THR A 300 -5.26 -1.85 -20.38
N HIS A 301 -5.96 -2.42 -19.39
CA HIS A 301 -7.29 -3.00 -19.57
C HIS A 301 -8.25 -2.02 -20.21
N ARG A 302 -8.28 -0.78 -19.73
CA ARG A 302 -9.13 0.29 -20.27
C ARG A 302 -8.86 0.54 -21.75
N GLN A 303 -7.60 0.59 -22.17
CA GLN A 303 -7.25 0.82 -23.57
C GLN A 303 -7.72 -0.34 -24.46
N LEU A 304 -7.59 -1.60 -24.02
CA LEU A 304 -8.11 -2.74 -24.76
C LEU A 304 -9.63 -2.71 -24.90
N GLU A 305 -10.36 -2.20 -23.91
CA GLU A 305 -11.82 -2.07 -23.96
C GLU A 305 -12.28 -0.90 -24.80
N THR A 306 -11.68 0.27 -24.62
CA THR A 306 -12.21 1.53 -25.21
C THR A 306 -11.54 1.91 -26.52
N GLU A 307 -10.34 1.40 -26.83
CA GLU A 307 -9.50 1.82 -27.96
C GLU A 307 -9.04 0.65 -28.85
N ALA A 308 -9.74 -0.48 -28.81
CA ALA A 308 -9.36 -1.73 -29.49
C ALA A 308 -8.98 -1.53 -30.97
N ASN A 309 -9.73 -0.74 -31.73
CA ASN A 309 -9.45 -0.48 -33.15
C ASN A 309 -8.15 0.32 -33.34
N ARG A 310 -7.88 1.31 -32.46
CA ARG A 310 -6.65 2.10 -32.50
C ARG A 310 -5.42 1.22 -32.19
N ILE A 311 -5.53 0.37 -31.19
CA ILE A 311 -4.48 -0.57 -30.83
C ILE A 311 -4.21 -1.56 -31.96
N ALA A 312 -5.26 -2.12 -32.58
CA ALA A 312 -5.10 -3.03 -33.72
C ALA A 312 -4.36 -2.36 -34.89
N THR A 313 -4.73 -1.13 -35.24
CA THR A 313 -4.03 -0.33 -36.27
C THR A 313 -2.58 -0.09 -35.89
N GLN A 314 -2.30 0.30 -34.66
CA GLN A 314 -0.94 0.54 -34.16
C GLN A 314 -0.08 -0.74 -34.22
N LEU A 315 -0.61 -1.88 -33.78
CA LEU A 315 0.09 -3.15 -33.83
C LEU A 315 0.35 -3.63 -35.26
N ARG A 316 -0.61 -3.48 -36.18
CA ARG A 316 -0.41 -3.77 -37.61
C ARG A 316 0.73 -2.95 -38.19
N LYS A 317 0.75 -1.65 -37.97
CA LYS A 317 1.84 -0.78 -38.41
C LYS A 317 3.21 -1.19 -37.87
N LEU A 318 3.28 -1.60 -36.62
CA LEU A 318 4.52 -2.03 -35.96
C LEU A 318 4.98 -3.42 -36.41
N LEU A 319 4.05 -4.27 -36.79
CA LEU A 319 4.32 -5.61 -37.31
C LEU A 319 4.57 -5.62 -38.83
N GLY A 320 4.35 -4.48 -39.51
CA GLY A 320 4.76 -4.26 -40.90
C GLY A 320 3.83 -4.92 -41.93
N THR A 321 2.55 -4.85 -41.69
CA THR A 321 1.47 -5.17 -42.64
C THR A 321 0.75 -3.90 -43.00
N ASP A 322 1.39 -3.02 -43.75
CA ASP A 322 0.73 -1.94 -44.50
C ASP A 322 0.35 -2.47 -45.87
#